data_ef7d7b7aa45698b6e40dd9fb9384bf5a
#
_entry.id   ef7d7b7aa45698b6e40dd9fb9384bf5a
#
_cell.length_a   1.000
_cell.length_b   1.000
_cell.length_c   1.000
_cell.angle_alpha   90.00
_cell.angle_beta   90.00
_cell.angle_gamma   90.00
#
_symmetry.space_group_name_H-M   'P 1'
#
loop_
_entity.id
_entity.type
_entity.pdbx_description
1 polymer ?
#
loop_
_entity_poly.entity_id
_entity_poly.type
_entity_poly.pdbx_seq_one_letter_code
_entity_poly.pdbx_strand_id
1 'polypeptide(L)'
;MLFRSGQVVDDFNGDNFDHTGKGFIGGGYIALWNTGGRPILQQYLPKGSPKWGTGWKKAVHDDYLYSTHMQCHGAVMSYRDNYLDLDPTYKDEYGNPLLRLTFDFKGNEHAMSKFLTEQATRIAHAIPNRGINSKPREGDYSIVPYQTTHNTGGAAMGDDPRTSFVNRFLQSWDVPNLWVMGSSVFPQNAGYNPTGTVGALTFWAADAMRRYLRNPQPLVQL
;
A
#
# COMPACT_ATOMS: atom_id res chain seq x y z
N MET A 1 17.12 5.65 -12.01
CA MET A 1 15.77 6.04 -11.56
C MET A 1 15.94 7.25 -10.66
N LEU A 2 15.60 8.44 -11.12
CA LEU A 2 15.68 9.65 -10.30
C LEU A 2 14.47 9.67 -9.37
N PHE A 3 14.65 9.29 -8.13
CA PHE A 3 13.69 9.57 -7.07
C PHE A 3 13.68 11.09 -6.86
N ARG A 4 12.73 11.76 -7.44
CA ARG A 4 12.41 13.12 -7.03
C ARG A 4 11.56 13.00 -5.78
N SER A 5 12.21 12.97 -4.61
CA SER A 5 11.54 13.05 -3.34
C SER A 5 10.89 14.43 -3.23
N GLY A 6 9.57 14.45 -3.28
CA GLY A 6 8.80 15.62 -2.86
C GLY A 6 8.87 15.80 -1.34
N GLN A 7 8.35 16.89 -0.86
CA GLN A 7 8.14 17.10 0.57
C GLN A 7 7.10 16.10 1.08
N VAL A 8 7.31 15.59 2.29
CA VAL A 8 6.41 14.65 2.96
C VAL A 8 5.97 15.24 4.29
N VAL A 9 4.68 15.17 4.56
CA VAL A 9 4.07 15.49 5.85
C VAL A 9 3.74 14.17 6.52
N ASP A 10 4.40 13.86 7.62
CA ASP A 10 4.31 12.59 8.36
C ASP A 10 3.58 12.73 9.70
N ASP A 11 3.05 13.88 10.00
CA ASP A 11 2.37 14.21 11.26
C ASP A 11 1.14 13.32 11.53
N PHE A 12 0.61 12.66 10.50
CA PHE A 12 -0.63 11.88 10.55
C PHE A 12 -0.39 10.38 10.45
N ASN A 13 0.80 9.90 10.78
CA ASN A 13 1.16 8.50 10.68
C ASN A 13 1.40 7.85 12.05
N GLY A 14 0.81 6.66 12.27
CA GLY A 14 0.99 5.90 13.49
C GLY A 14 0.67 6.72 14.75
N ASP A 15 1.59 6.74 15.70
CA ASP A 15 1.42 7.40 17.00
C ASP A 15 1.77 8.91 16.99
N ASN A 16 2.01 9.49 15.81
CA ASN A 16 2.37 10.91 15.69
C ASN A 16 1.20 11.86 16.01
N PHE A 17 -0.02 11.36 16.13
CA PHE A 17 -1.20 12.18 16.40
C PHE A 17 -2.26 11.42 17.22
N ASP A 18 -3.20 12.17 17.81
CA ASP A 18 -4.31 11.61 18.56
C ASP A 18 -5.40 11.05 17.65
N HIS A 19 -5.71 9.77 17.81
CA HIS A 19 -6.75 9.04 17.09
C HIS A 19 -8.15 9.15 17.70
N THR A 20 -8.28 9.79 18.89
CA THR A 20 -9.55 9.87 19.62
C THR A 20 -10.66 10.44 18.74
N GLY A 21 -11.75 9.72 18.61
CA GLY A 21 -12.93 10.12 17.85
C GLY A 21 -12.79 10.12 16.32
N LYS A 22 -11.67 9.62 15.76
CA LYS A 22 -11.45 9.65 14.29
C LYS A 22 -12.02 8.41 13.57
N GLY A 23 -12.33 7.34 14.30
CA GLY A 23 -12.95 6.15 13.74
C GLY A 23 -11.99 5.27 12.92
N PHE A 24 -10.68 5.46 13.04
CA PHE A 24 -9.66 4.63 12.42
C PHE A 24 -8.40 4.53 13.29
N ILE A 25 -7.58 3.53 13.03
CA ILE A 25 -6.24 3.34 13.58
C ILE A 25 -5.22 3.33 12.44
N GLY A 26 -3.93 3.45 12.78
CA GLY A 26 -2.85 3.56 11.79
C GLY A 26 -2.61 4.99 11.38
N GLY A 27 -2.86 5.33 10.15
CA GLY A 27 -2.60 6.65 9.59
C GLY A 27 -1.80 6.56 8.31
N GLY A 28 -1.15 7.65 7.95
CA GLY A 28 -0.37 7.69 6.72
C GLY A 28 0.33 9.02 6.55
N TYR A 29 1.03 9.16 5.45
CA TYR A 29 1.73 10.38 5.10
C TYR A 29 1.12 11.05 3.85
N ILE A 30 1.35 12.34 3.73
CA ILE A 30 0.96 13.15 2.57
C ILE A 30 2.23 13.54 1.83
N ALA A 31 2.38 13.09 0.59
CA ALA A 31 3.54 13.41 -0.24
C ALA A 31 3.16 14.36 -1.37
N LEU A 32 3.98 15.37 -1.59
CA LEU A 32 3.89 16.26 -2.75
C LEU A 32 4.65 15.62 -3.92
N TRP A 33 3.95 15.39 -5.00
CA TRP A 33 4.52 14.85 -6.22
C TRP A 33 4.44 15.88 -7.36
N ASN A 34 5.56 16.09 -8.02
CA ASN A 34 5.57 16.82 -9.28
C ASN A 34 5.35 15.87 -10.44
N THR A 35 4.45 16.23 -11.35
CA THR A 35 4.11 15.45 -12.54
C THR A 35 5.24 15.37 -13.57
N GLY A 36 6.32 16.14 -13.39
CA GLY A 36 7.40 16.30 -14.35
C GLY A 36 7.94 15.00 -14.94
N GLY A 37 7.63 14.70 -16.19
CA GLY A 37 8.15 13.62 -16.99
C GLY A 37 7.14 12.55 -17.44
N ARG A 38 5.87 12.64 -17.05
CA ARG A 38 4.83 11.66 -17.47
C ARG A 38 3.51 12.32 -17.84
N PRO A 39 3.48 13.23 -18.83
CA PRO A 39 2.28 14.03 -19.14
C PRO A 39 1.11 13.19 -19.65
N ILE A 40 1.34 12.00 -20.17
CA ILE A 40 0.27 11.13 -20.67
C ILE A 40 -0.30 10.24 -19.59
N LEU A 41 0.51 9.83 -18.59
CA LEU A 41 0.11 8.87 -17.57
C LEU A 41 -0.36 9.50 -16.26
N GLN A 42 0.13 10.69 -15.94
CA GLN A 42 -0.14 11.37 -14.68
C GLN A 42 -0.49 12.82 -14.94
N GLN A 43 -1.76 13.08 -15.18
CA GLN A 43 -2.26 14.43 -15.47
C GLN A 43 -3.23 14.82 -14.39
N TYR A 44 -2.83 15.81 -13.62
CA TYR A 44 -3.66 16.41 -12.57
C TYR A 44 -4.17 17.75 -13.09
N LEU A 45 -5.25 17.68 -13.89
CA LEU A 45 -5.87 18.86 -14.46
C LEU A 45 -6.88 19.47 -13.49
N PRO A 46 -7.13 20.77 -13.57
CA PRO A 46 -8.16 21.45 -12.81
C PRO A 46 -9.53 20.79 -12.99
N LYS A 47 -10.38 20.89 -11.96
CA LYS A 47 -11.75 20.39 -12.03
C LYS A 47 -12.50 21.08 -13.17
N GLY A 48 -13.19 20.29 -14.00
CA GLY A 48 -13.92 20.78 -15.16
C GLY A 48 -13.11 20.81 -16.45
N SER A 49 -11.82 20.47 -16.43
CA SER A 49 -11.04 20.34 -17.66
C SER A 49 -11.63 19.28 -18.59
N PRO A 50 -11.59 19.49 -19.92
CA PRO A 50 -11.99 18.47 -20.88
C PRO A 50 -11.23 17.16 -20.67
N LYS A 51 -11.92 16.03 -20.86
CA LYS A 51 -11.31 14.69 -20.62
C LYS A 51 -10.71 14.06 -21.87
N TRP A 52 -10.93 14.64 -23.04
CA TRP A 52 -10.46 14.10 -24.33
C TRP A 52 -10.43 15.19 -25.42
N GLY A 53 -9.85 14.86 -26.57
CA GLY A 53 -9.82 15.71 -27.76
C GLY A 53 -8.83 16.90 -27.66
N THR A 54 -9.00 17.88 -28.55
CA THR A 54 -8.11 19.06 -28.62
C THR A 54 -8.17 19.92 -27.37
N GLY A 55 -9.35 20.03 -26.75
CA GLY A 55 -9.53 20.76 -25.49
C GLY A 55 -8.73 20.14 -24.36
N TRP A 56 -8.70 18.81 -24.25
CA TRP A 56 -7.88 18.09 -23.30
C TRP A 56 -6.38 18.32 -23.56
N LYS A 57 -5.94 18.22 -24.82
CA LYS A 57 -4.53 18.48 -25.19
C LYS A 57 -4.10 19.90 -24.81
N LYS A 58 -4.98 20.88 -25.03
CA LYS A 58 -4.71 22.26 -24.64
C LYS A 58 -4.62 22.40 -23.12
N ALA A 59 -5.56 21.84 -22.37
CA ALA A 59 -5.52 21.87 -20.89
C ALA A 59 -4.23 21.23 -20.34
N VAL A 60 -3.82 20.08 -20.90
CA VAL A 60 -2.54 19.44 -20.52
C VAL A 60 -1.36 20.37 -20.79
N HIS A 61 -1.30 20.97 -21.98
CA HIS A 61 -0.22 21.90 -22.34
C HIS A 61 -0.14 23.08 -21.40
N ASP A 62 -1.29 23.68 -21.09
CA ASP A 62 -1.37 24.92 -20.32
C ASP A 62 -1.16 24.72 -18.81
N ASP A 63 -1.62 23.59 -18.24
CA ASP A 63 -1.66 23.36 -16.80
C ASP A 63 -0.64 22.34 -16.28
N TYR A 64 0.00 21.54 -17.16
CA TYR A 64 0.87 20.46 -16.74
C TYR A 64 2.02 20.86 -15.81
N LEU A 65 2.71 21.96 -16.11
CA LEU A 65 3.81 22.46 -15.30
C LEU A 65 3.34 23.22 -14.05
N TYR A 66 2.07 23.59 -14.00
CA TYR A 66 1.46 24.36 -12.92
C TYR A 66 0.57 23.53 -12.01
N SER A 67 0.55 22.21 -12.23
CA SER A 67 -0.21 21.27 -11.43
C SER A 67 0.71 20.45 -10.53
N THR A 68 0.30 20.22 -9.29
CA THR A 68 0.95 19.31 -8.38
C THR A 68 -0.07 18.34 -7.80
N HIS A 69 0.41 17.19 -7.33
CA HIS A 69 -0.40 16.17 -6.72
C HIS A 69 0.02 15.93 -5.28
N MET A 70 -0.94 15.98 -4.37
CA MET A 70 -0.76 15.53 -2.99
C MET A 70 -1.29 14.10 -2.88
N GLN A 71 -0.39 13.14 -2.77
CA GLN A 71 -0.74 11.74 -2.62
C GLN A 71 -0.78 11.38 -1.15
N CYS A 72 -1.94 10.90 -0.69
CA CYS A 72 -2.10 10.36 0.64
C CYS A 72 -1.84 8.85 0.59
N HIS A 73 -0.82 8.38 1.30
CA HIS A 73 -0.53 6.98 1.49
C HIS A 73 -0.97 6.58 2.89
N GLY A 74 -1.98 5.73 2.98
CA GLY A 74 -2.54 5.27 4.25
C GLY A 74 -2.20 3.81 4.54
N ALA A 75 -2.16 3.47 5.82
CA ALA A 75 -2.05 2.11 6.30
C ALA A 75 -3.27 1.27 5.87
N VAL A 76 -3.07 -0.01 5.71
CA VAL A 76 -4.15 -0.98 5.47
C VAL A 76 -4.06 -2.07 6.51
N MET A 77 -5.16 -2.30 7.23
CA MET A 77 -5.25 -3.33 8.25
C MET A 77 -5.47 -4.70 7.63
N SER A 78 -5.12 -5.74 8.36
CA SER A 78 -5.40 -7.12 7.98
C SER A 78 -6.81 -7.50 8.40
N TYR A 79 -7.56 -8.06 7.46
CA TYR A 79 -8.92 -8.56 7.68
C TYR A 79 -9.01 -10.02 7.22
N ARG A 80 -9.74 -10.86 7.97
CA ARG A 80 -9.89 -12.29 7.63
C ARG A 80 -10.67 -12.54 6.35
N ASP A 81 -11.49 -11.59 5.93
CA ASP A 81 -12.25 -11.61 4.69
C ASP A 81 -11.50 -11.02 3.49
N ASN A 82 -10.26 -10.55 3.71
CA ASN A 82 -9.26 -10.27 2.67
C ASN A 82 -8.25 -11.43 2.64
N TYR A 83 -8.33 -12.30 1.63
CA TYR A 83 -7.57 -13.53 1.58
C TYR A 83 -7.19 -13.96 0.16
N LEU A 84 -6.28 -14.90 0.09
CA LEU A 84 -5.90 -15.61 -1.13
C LEU A 84 -6.40 -17.04 -1.04
N ASP A 85 -6.98 -17.54 -2.13
CA ASP A 85 -7.32 -18.95 -2.30
C ASP A 85 -7.09 -19.40 -3.75
N LEU A 86 -7.43 -20.64 -4.05
CA LEU A 86 -7.33 -21.19 -5.39
C LEU A 86 -8.70 -21.10 -6.09
N ASP A 87 -8.70 -20.64 -7.33
CA ASP A 87 -9.94 -20.51 -8.09
C ASP A 87 -10.51 -21.90 -8.43
N PRO A 88 -11.78 -22.19 -8.10
CA PRO A 88 -12.41 -23.49 -8.34
C PRO A 88 -12.69 -23.76 -9.82
N THR A 89 -12.68 -22.72 -10.67
CA THR A 89 -13.11 -22.81 -12.06
C THR A 89 -11.95 -22.59 -13.03
N TYR A 90 -11.17 -21.53 -12.84
CA TYR A 90 -10.13 -21.13 -13.76
C TYR A 90 -8.80 -21.80 -13.46
N LYS A 91 -8.12 -22.24 -14.53
CA LYS A 91 -6.83 -22.93 -14.44
C LYS A 91 -5.83 -22.28 -15.39
N ASP A 92 -4.55 -22.46 -15.08
CA ASP A 92 -3.44 -22.14 -15.97
C ASP A 92 -3.31 -23.16 -17.11
N GLU A 93 -2.34 -22.94 -18.02
CA GLU A 93 -2.06 -23.82 -19.16
C GLU A 93 -1.57 -25.23 -18.74
N TYR A 94 -1.15 -25.41 -17.51
CA TYR A 94 -0.70 -26.70 -16.94
C TYR A 94 -1.80 -27.43 -16.17
N GLY A 95 -2.99 -26.84 -16.06
CA GLY A 95 -4.13 -27.40 -15.32
C GLY A 95 -4.16 -27.08 -13.82
N ASN A 96 -3.25 -26.26 -13.33
CA ASN A 96 -3.28 -25.81 -11.93
C ASN A 96 -4.33 -24.72 -11.72
N PRO A 97 -5.05 -24.72 -10.58
CA PRO A 97 -5.98 -23.63 -10.26
C PRO A 97 -5.26 -22.27 -10.21
N LEU A 98 -5.89 -21.23 -10.74
CA LEU A 98 -5.37 -19.87 -10.63
C LEU A 98 -5.48 -19.35 -9.20
N LEU A 99 -4.54 -18.50 -8.81
CA LEU A 99 -4.63 -17.75 -7.57
C LEU A 99 -5.79 -16.73 -7.66
N ARG A 100 -6.66 -16.76 -6.66
CA ARG A 100 -7.76 -15.80 -6.52
C ARG A 100 -7.50 -14.90 -5.31
N LEU A 101 -7.65 -13.59 -5.52
CA LEU A 101 -7.54 -12.56 -4.49
C LEU A 101 -8.94 -12.03 -4.17
N THR A 102 -9.37 -12.20 -2.93
CA THR A 102 -10.55 -11.53 -2.36
C THR A 102 -10.08 -10.38 -1.50
N PHE A 103 -10.41 -9.16 -1.90
CA PHE A 103 -9.94 -7.95 -1.21
C PHE A 103 -10.95 -6.81 -1.31
N ASP A 104 -11.15 -6.11 -0.18
CA ASP A 104 -11.86 -4.85 -0.13
C ASP A 104 -11.33 -3.96 1.00
N PHE A 105 -11.46 -2.64 0.84
CA PHE A 105 -11.22 -1.68 1.90
C PHE A 105 -12.39 -1.67 2.88
N LYS A 106 -12.11 -1.43 4.15
CA LYS A 106 -13.11 -1.41 5.21
C LYS A 106 -13.32 -0.01 5.77
N GLY A 107 -14.17 0.10 6.77
CA GLY A 107 -14.48 1.38 7.41
C GLY A 107 -13.25 2.13 7.92
N ASN A 108 -12.24 1.40 8.41
CA ASN A 108 -10.96 1.97 8.85
C ASN A 108 -10.25 2.75 7.73
N GLU A 109 -10.08 2.11 6.57
CA GLU A 109 -9.37 2.70 5.42
C GLU A 109 -10.16 3.85 4.81
N HIS A 110 -11.49 3.75 4.77
CA HIS A 110 -12.35 4.83 4.29
C HIS A 110 -12.30 6.05 5.20
N ALA A 111 -12.42 5.86 6.52
CA ALA A 111 -12.33 6.95 7.50
C ALA A 111 -10.96 7.64 7.45
N MET A 112 -9.88 6.84 7.39
CA MET A 112 -8.52 7.35 7.28
C MET A 112 -8.29 8.10 5.97
N SER A 113 -8.77 7.56 4.82
CA SER A 113 -8.66 8.22 3.52
C SER A 113 -9.37 9.57 3.52
N LYS A 114 -10.56 9.66 4.12
CA LYS A 114 -11.29 10.91 4.29
C LYS A 114 -10.47 11.91 5.10
N PHE A 115 -9.99 11.50 6.28
CA PHE A 115 -9.18 12.34 7.15
C PHE A 115 -7.92 12.87 6.44
N LEU A 116 -7.11 11.99 5.84
CA LEU A 116 -5.88 12.39 5.14
C LEU A 116 -6.18 13.33 3.96
N THR A 117 -7.27 13.09 3.23
CA THR A 117 -7.70 13.96 2.13
C THR A 117 -8.11 15.35 2.63
N GLU A 118 -8.77 15.43 3.78
CA GLU A 118 -9.11 16.71 4.42
C GLU A 118 -7.86 17.47 4.85
N GLN A 119 -6.85 16.80 5.43
CA GLN A 119 -5.59 17.44 5.80
C GLN A 119 -4.82 17.92 4.56
N ALA A 120 -4.71 17.08 3.51
CA ALA A 120 -4.09 17.49 2.26
C ALA A 120 -4.80 18.70 1.63
N THR A 121 -6.13 18.74 1.68
CA THR A 121 -6.92 19.85 1.19
C THR A 121 -6.67 21.13 1.99
N ARG A 122 -6.54 21.05 3.32
CA ARG A 122 -6.16 22.19 4.17
C ARG A 122 -4.78 22.75 3.78
N ILE A 123 -3.80 21.87 3.58
CA ILE A 123 -2.45 22.27 3.12
C ILE A 123 -2.54 22.94 1.76
N ALA A 124 -3.31 22.37 0.82
CA ALA A 124 -3.48 22.94 -0.50
C ALA A 124 -4.12 24.34 -0.47
N HIS A 125 -5.05 24.61 0.44
CA HIS A 125 -5.63 25.95 0.61
C HIS A 125 -4.65 27.00 1.16
N ALA A 126 -3.60 26.58 1.86
CA ALA A 126 -2.56 27.48 2.34
C ALA A 126 -1.58 27.92 1.22
N ILE A 127 -1.63 27.26 0.06
CA ILE A 127 -0.79 27.56 -1.10
C ILE A 127 -1.63 28.34 -2.12
N PRO A 128 -1.14 29.48 -2.69
CA PRO A 128 -1.84 30.16 -3.77
C PRO A 128 -2.12 29.20 -4.93
N ASN A 129 -3.39 29.04 -5.28
CA ASN A 129 -3.81 28.12 -6.33
C ASN A 129 -5.03 28.63 -7.09
N ARG A 130 -5.27 28.09 -8.30
CA ARG A 130 -6.46 28.39 -9.12
C ARG A 130 -7.63 27.45 -8.83
N GLY A 131 -7.37 26.33 -8.18
CA GLY A 131 -8.39 25.34 -7.85
C GLY A 131 -7.80 24.06 -7.29
N ILE A 132 -8.58 23.38 -6.48
CA ILE A 132 -8.24 22.12 -5.85
C ILE A 132 -9.25 21.07 -6.30
N ASN A 133 -8.75 19.90 -6.70
CA ASN A 133 -9.55 18.73 -6.95
C ASN A 133 -9.15 17.65 -5.95
N SER A 134 -9.99 17.39 -4.96
CA SER A 134 -9.72 16.39 -3.93
C SER A 134 -10.80 15.32 -3.92
N LYS A 135 -10.41 14.09 -3.73
CA LYS A 135 -11.32 12.94 -3.66
C LYS A 135 -10.78 11.90 -2.67
N PRO A 136 -11.46 11.66 -1.56
CA PRO A 136 -11.16 10.52 -0.71
C PRO A 136 -11.49 9.21 -1.44
N ARG A 137 -10.99 8.09 -0.93
CA ARG A 137 -11.39 6.77 -1.41
C ARG A 137 -12.80 6.47 -0.94
N GLU A 138 -13.65 6.07 -1.86
CA GLU A 138 -15.05 5.74 -1.62
C GLU A 138 -15.44 4.50 -2.42
N GLY A 139 -16.42 3.73 -1.91
CA GLY A 139 -16.94 2.53 -2.56
C GLY A 139 -16.01 1.34 -2.49
N ASP A 140 -16.44 0.26 -3.11
CA ASP A 140 -15.72 -1.02 -3.13
C ASP A 140 -14.38 -0.92 -3.87
N TYR A 141 -13.47 -1.84 -3.55
CA TYR A 141 -12.20 -1.93 -4.25
C TYR A 141 -12.41 -2.23 -5.74
N SER A 142 -11.61 -1.56 -6.56
CA SER A 142 -11.56 -1.82 -7.99
C SER A 142 -10.10 -1.94 -8.45
N ILE A 143 -9.82 -2.98 -9.22
CA ILE A 143 -8.51 -3.15 -9.89
C ILE A 143 -8.33 -2.21 -11.08
N VAL A 144 -9.41 -1.60 -11.54
CA VAL A 144 -9.43 -0.73 -12.72
C VAL A 144 -8.92 0.61 -12.28
N PRO A 145 -8.53 1.37 -11.84
CA PRO A 145 -7.34 2.19 -11.78
C PRO A 145 -6.30 1.43 -10.98
N TYR A 146 -5.10 1.41 -11.50
CA TYR A 146 -3.97 0.83 -10.78
C TYR A 146 -3.82 1.47 -9.39
N GLN A 147 -3.83 0.65 -8.34
CA GLN A 147 -3.88 1.12 -6.97
C GLN A 147 -2.50 1.31 -6.35
N THR A 148 -1.69 0.24 -6.36
CA THR A 148 -0.40 0.23 -5.65
C THR A 148 0.46 -0.97 -6.07
N THR A 149 1.78 -0.85 -5.85
CA THR A 149 2.73 -1.97 -5.87
C THR A 149 3.06 -2.47 -4.46
N HIS A 150 2.46 -1.93 -3.42
CA HIS A 150 2.75 -2.27 -2.02
C HIS A 150 1.80 -3.36 -1.51
N ASN A 151 1.71 -4.47 -2.22
CA ASN A 151 0.92 -5.61 -1.78
C ASN A 151 1.62 -6.32 -0.62
N THR A 152 0.86 -6.64 0.43
CA THR A 152 1.37 -7.24 1.67
C THR A 152 0.41 -8.31 2.18
N GLY A 153 0.85 -9.15 3.10
CA GLY A 153 -0.03 -9.96 3.94
C GLY A 153 -0.42 -11.34 3.43
N GLY A 154 -0.07 -11.74 2.19
CA GLY A 154 -0.47 -13.05 1.64
C GLY A 154 0.08 -14.28 2.39
N ALA A 155 1.15 -14.12 3.18
CA ALA A 155 1.77 -15.15 4.02
C ALA A 155 2.22 -14.53 5.36
N ALA A 156 1.30 -13.86 6.04
CA ALA A 156 1.59 -13.04 7.20
C ALA A 156 2.38 -13.78 8.28
N MET A 157 3.36 -13.09 8.89
CA MET A 157 4.08 -13.56 10.07
C MET A 157 3.28 -13.35 11.36
N GLY A 158 3.54 -14.18 12.35
CA GLY A 158 2.93 -14.05 13.67
C GLY A 158 3.51 -15.05 14.67
N ASP A 159 2.94 -15.03 15.87
CA ASP A 159 3.34 -15.91 16.96
C ASP A 159 2.41 -17.12 17.16
N ASP A 160 1.30 -17.17 16.41
CA ASP A 160 0.32 -18.25 16.48
C ASP A 160 0.12 -18.88 15.09
N PRO A 161 0.41 -20.20 14.94
CA PRO A 161 0.25 -20.92 13.67
C PRO A 161 -1.20 -20.97 13.17
N ARG A 162 -2.18 -20.74 14.03
CA ARG A 162 -3.60 -20.69 13.62
C ARG A 162 -3.97 -19.40 12.91
N THR A 163 -3.13 -18.37 13.01
CA THR A 163 -3.40 -17.02 12.49
C THR A 163 -2.30 -16.45 11.61
N SER A 164 -1.21 -17.20 11.42
CA SER A 164 -0.06 -16.79 10.62
C SER A 164 0.51 -17.95 9.81
N PHE A 165 1.13 -17.64 8.68
CA PHE A 165 1.76 -18.64 7.83
C PHE A 165 3.21 -18.93 8.22
N VAL A 166 3.93 -17.91 8.67
CA VAL A 166 5.31 -18.01 9.14
C VAL A 166 5.46 -17.47 10.55
N ASN A 167 6.45 -17.96 11.26
CA ASN A 167 6.83 -17.46 12.58
C ASN A 167 7.66 -16.15 12.46
N ARG A 168 8.08 -15.59 13.59
CA ARG A 168 8.93 -14.39 13.68
C ARG A 168 10.29 -14.47 12.98
N PHE A 169 10.71 -15.67 12.58
CA PHE A 169 11.93 -15.91 11.81
C PHE A 169 11.65 -16.10 10.32
N LEU A 170 10.43 -15.85 9.87
CA LEU A 170 9.92 -16.08 8.52
C LEU A 170 9.98 -17.54 8.08
N GLN A 171 10.11 -18.46 9.01
CA GLN A 171 10.07 -19.91 8.81
C GLN A 171 8.61 -20.37 8.82
N SER A 172 8.22 -21.22 7.88
CA SER A 172 6.89 -21.84 7.85
C SER A 172 6.66 -22.65 9.10
N TRP A 173 5.45 -22.59 9.65
CA TRP A 173 5.04 -23.43 10.76
C TRP A 173 4.96 -24.90 10.38
N ASP A 174 4.43 -25.21 9.19
CA ASP A 174 4.17 -26.57 8.73
C ASP A 174 5.38 -27.23 8.06
N VAL A 175 6.26 -26.42 7.46
CA VAL A 175 7.40 -26.91 6.65
C VAL A 175 8.69 -26.28 7.16
N PRO A 176 9.42 -26.91 8.09
CA PRO A 176 10.56 -26.30 8.78
C PRO A 176 11.74 -25.90 7.90
N ASN A 177 11.85 -26.43 6.71
CA ASN A 177 12.86 -26.04 5.72
C ASN A 177 12.36 -25.03 4.67
N LEU A 178 11.19 -24.43 4.89
CA LEU A 178 10.61 -23.38 4.04
C LEU A 178 10.67 -22.02 4.76
N TRP A 179 11.19 -21.01 4.07
CA TRP A 179 11.14 -19.60 4.48
C TRP A 179 10.43 -18.80 3.42
N VAL A 180 9.60 -17.86 3.87
CA VAL A 180 8.94 -16.88 2.99
C VAL A 180 9.51 -15.51 3.26
N MET A 181 10.01 -14.84 2.21
CA MET A 181 10.58 -13.50 2.27
C MET A 181 9.82 -12.56 1.36
N GLY A 182 9.91 -11.27 1.63
CA GLY A 182 9.20 -10.25 0.89
C GLY A 182 8.09 -9.60 1.69
N SER A 183 7.35 -8.71 1.07
CA SER A 183 6.25 -7.99 1.74
C SER A 183 5.03 -8.87 2.05
N SER A 184 4.94 -10.07 1.46
CA SER A 184 3.88 -11.03 1.76
C SER A 184 3.82 -11.45 3.24
N VAL A 185 4.95 -11.36 3.96
CA VAL A 185 5.01 -11.73 5.38
C VAL A 185 4.55 -10.61 6.32
N PHE A 186 4.30 -9.41 5.83
CA PHE A 186 3.85 -8.32 6.69
C PHE A 186 2.44 -8.60 7.22
N PRO A 187 2.22 -8.45 8.54
CA PRO A 187 0.90 -8.64 9.12
C PRO A 187 -0.08 -7.52 8.75
N GLN A 188 0.44 -6.36 8.34
CA GLN A 188 -0.32 -5.21 7.85
C GLN A 188 0.55 -4.32 7.00
N ASN A 189 -0.06 -3.41 6.22
CA ASN A 189 0.65 -2.38 5.48
C ASN A 189 0.69 -1.07 6.28
N ALA A 190 1.86 -0.58 6.60
CA ALA A 190 2.05 0.60 7.46
C ALA A 190 1.89 1.96 6.75
N GLY A 191 1.44 1.98 5.49
CA GLY A 191 1.30 3.23 4.73
C GLY A 191 2.59 3.80 4.15
N TYR A 192 3.75 3.21 4.43
CA TYR A 192 5.05 3.60 3.89
C TYR A 192 5.55 2.66 2.79
N ASN A 193 6.58 3.12 2.05
CA ASN A 193 7.29 2.28 1.09
C ASN A 193 7.98 1.11 1.81
N PRO A 194 7.64 -0.15 1.54
CA PRO A 194 8.03 -1.28 2.38
C PRO A 194 9.44 -1.82 2.13
N THR A 195 10.15 -1.39 1.08
CA THR A 195 11.39 -2.01 0.59
C THR A 195 12.50 -2.09 1.63
N GLY A 196 12.68 -1.05 2.44
CA GLY A 196 13.69 -1.05 3.52
C GLY A 196 13.42 -2.15 4.55
N THR A 197 12.18 -2.27 5.00
CA THR A 197 11.74 -3.30 5.95
C THR A 197 11.81 -4.70 5.34
N VAL A 198 11.44 -4.86 4.06
CA VAL A 198 11.63 -6.13 3.32
C VAL A 198 13.09 -6.56 3.33
N GLY A 199 14.01 -5.63 3.06
CA GLY A 199 15.45 -5.91 3.11
C GLY A 199 15.90 -6.35 4.50
N ALA A 200 15.54 -5.63 5.54
CA ALA A 200 15.88 -5.94 6.92
C ALA A 200 15.37 -7.33 7.35
N LEU A 201 14.12 -7.65 7.05
CA LEU A 201 13.53 -8.95 7.34
C LEU A 201 14.19 -10.08 6.54
N THR A 202 14.63 -9.82 5.32
CA THR A 202 15.37 -10.81 4.52
C THR A 202 16.72 -11.16 5.17
N PHE A 203 17.48 -10.18 5.65
CA PHE A 203 18.70 -10.42 6.40
C PHE A 203 18.44 -11.15 7.72
N TRP A 204 17.39 -10.79 8.44
CA TRP A 204 16.95 -11.49 9.65
C TRP A 204 16.65 -12.97 9.39
N ALA A 205 15.90 -13.27 8.32
CA ALA A 205 15.59 -14.63 7.92
C ALA A 205 16.85 -15.40 7.48
N ALA A 206 17.80 -14.77 6.78
CA ALA A 206 19.05 -15.39 6.38
C ALA A 206 19.88 -15.84 7.60
N ASP A 207 19.94 -15.03 8.66
CA ASP A 207 20.60 -15.42 9.91
C ASP A 207 19.86 -16.59 10.61
N ALA A 208 18.55 -16.60 10.55
CA ALA A 208 17.74 -17.71 11.05
C ALA A 208 17.99 -19.01 10.25
N MET A 209 18.05 -18.93 8.93
CA MET A 209 18.42 -20.06 8.06
C MET A 209 19.80 -20.63 8.40
N ARG A 210 20.78 -19.77 8.64
CA ARG A 210 22.14 -20.23 9.05
C ARG A 210 22.11 -21.00 10.37
N ARG A 211 21.26 -20.63 11.31
CA ARG A 211 21.06 -21.39 12.57
C ARG A 211 20.44 -22.74 12.30
N TYR A 212 19.37 -22.78 11.52
CA TYR A 212 18.69 -23.99 11.11
C TYR A 212 19.63 -24.97 10.39
N LEU A 213 20.47 -24.52 9.46
CA LEU A 213 21.42 -25.37 8.73
C LEU A 213 22.46 -26.05 9.63
N ARG A 214 22.77 -25.46 10.80
CA ARG A 214 23.67 -26.06 11.79
C ARG A 214 22.97 -27.12 12.65
N ASN A 215 21.69 -26.93 12.89
CA ASN A 215 20.85 -27.86 13.66
C ASN A 215 19.41 -27.80 13.11
N PRO A 216 19.05 -28.70 12.16
CA PRO A 216 17.78 -28.68 11.47
C PRO A 216 16.59 -29.01 12.39
N GLN A 217 16.16 -28.05 13.17
CA GLN A 217 14.98 -28.12 14.05
C GLN A 217 14.13 -26.86 13.80
N PRO A 218 12.79 -26.92 14.01
CA PRO A 218 11.97 -25.72 14.00
C PRO A 218 12.55 -24.66 14.95
N LEU A 219 12.68 -23.41 14.48
CA LEU A 219 13.27 -22.33 15.28
C LEU A 219 12.32 -21.81 16.35
N VAL A 220 11.04 -22.11 16.22
CA VAL A 220 10.01 -21.91 17.25
C VAL A 220 9.31 -23.26 17.44
N GLN A 221 9.25 -23.72 18.66
CA GLN A 221 8.48 -24.91 19.02
C GLN A 221 7.04 -24.49 19.31
N LEU A 222 6.09 -25.31 18.87
CA LEU A 222 4.66 -25.15 19.13
C LEU A 222 4.32 -25.66 20.55
#